data_72d06711ec587ee3c54f9c4c46e24008
#
_entry.id   72d06711ec587ee3c54f9c4c46e24008
#
_cell.length_a   1.000
_cell.length_b   1.000
_cell.length_c   1.000
_cell.angle_alpha   90.00
_cell.angle_beta   90.00
_cell.angle_gamma   90.00
#
_symmetry.space_group_name_H-M   'P 1'
#
loop_
_entity.id
_entity.type
_entity.pdbx_description
1 polymer ?
#
loop_
_entity_poly.entity_id
_entity_poly.type
_entity_poly.pdbx_seq_one_letter_code
_entity_poly.pdbx_strand_id
1 'polypeptide(L)'
;MLRLSGGIEVVYDERRWRILERKRMLAKRLLKALESCGVGYVVIHGSVARGDVEEDSDVDAALLEPRSPSMVVLCLERAGYRVYGATLVQPTPVHSPKVYIYLDPDEEQIVSVPLVELEPVEKEFYRFSGCLDLRGLEEGARVPGVNKRLMLIEPTPRGHIEIPVVGNEGYVARRLGVSINVVLDRVRALTRRREEGHTGLFIEMDVDVYSIEAAIRELCRENRLFRQRASRHGLC
;
A
#
# COMPACT_ATOMS: atom_id res chain seq x y z
N MET A 1 -19.54 -26.78 -5.68
CA MET A 1 -18.87 -26.38 -4.43
C MET A 1 -17.43 -26.87 -4.52
N LEU A 2 -16.48 -25.97 -4.92
CA LEU A 2 -15.06 -26.33 -4.98
C LEU A 2 -14.57 -26.50 -3.54
N ARG A 3 -14.15 -27.70 -3.16
CA ARG A 3 -13.44 -27.94 -1.90
C ARG A 3 -12.11 -27.20 -1.96
N LEU A 4 -11.96 -26.13 -1.18
CA LEU A 4 -10.68 -25.50 -0.90
C LEU A 4 -9.80 -26.53 -0.16
N SER A 5 -8.84 -27.09 -0.86
CA SER A 5 -7.82 -27.92 -0.24
C SER A 5 -6.77 -27.01 0.36
N GLY A 6 -6.64 -26.98 1.69
CA GLY A 6 -5.45 -26.51 2.35
C GLY A 6 -5.48 -25.18 3.07
N GLY A 7 -6.63 -24.68 3.56
CA GLY A 7 -6.63 -23.53 4.47
C GLY A 7 -6.08 -23.90 5.85
N ILE A 8 -5.10 -23.14 6.35
CA ILE A 8 -4.51 -23.30 7.69
C ILE A 8 -5.07 -22.21 8.60
N GLU A 9 -5.72 -22.59 9.70
CA GLU A 9 -6.18 -21.62 10.70
C GLU A 9 -5.00 -21.18 11.58
N VAL A 10 -4.86 -19.86 11.70
CA VAL A 10 -3.90 -19.19 12.59
C VAL A 10 -4.69 -18.50 13.70
N VAL A 11 -4.59 -19.01 14.91
CA VAL A 11 -5.23 -18.43 16.10
C VAL A 11 -4.29 -17.43 16.75
N TYR A 12 -4.79 -16.24 17.06
CA TYR A 12 -3.99 -15.19 17.69
C TYR A 12 -3.96 -15.33 19.19
N ASP A 13 -2.78 -15.15 19.77
CA ASP A 13 -2.59 -14.94 21.20
C ASP A 13 -2.88 -13.47 21.58
N GLU A 14 -2.90 -13.19 22.87
CA GLU A 14 -3.12 -11.84 23.39
C GLU A 14 -2.06 -10.82 22.90
N ARG A 15 -0.82 -11.27 22.71
CA ARG A 15 0.26 -10.41 22.23
C ARG A 15 -0.06 -9.91 20.82
N ARG A 16 -0.47 -10.81 19.91
CA ARG A 16 -0.79 -10.44 18.52
C ARG A 16 -2.02 -9.54 18.44
N TRP A 17 -3.03 -9.73 19.27
CA TRP A 17 -4.16 -8.82 19.35
C TRP A 17 -3.75 -7.42 19.82
N ARG A 18 -2.86 -7.30 20.83
CA ARG A 18 -2.32 -6.01 21.28
C ARG A 18 -1.51 -5.29 20.18
N ILE A 19 -0.70 -6.03 19.40
CA ILE A 19 0.01 -5.46 18.26
C ILE A 19 -0.98 -4.91 17.23
N LEU A 20 -2.01 -5.67 16.87
CA LEU A 20 -3.04 -5.24 15.93
C LEU A 20 -3.76 -3.97 16.41
N GLU A 21 -4.13 -3.91 17.68
CA GLU A 21 -4.77 -2.74 18.27
C GLU A 21 -3.87 -1.50 18.21
N ARG A 22 -2.59 -1.65 18.59
CA ARG A 22 -1.59 -0.57 18.52
C ARG A 22 -1.43 -0.04 17.09
N LYS A 23 -1.19 -0.94 16.10
CA LYS A 23 -1.02 -0.55 14.70
C LYS A 23 -2.29 0.12 14.14
N ARG A 24 -3.47 -0.36 14.51
CA ARG A 24 -4.74 0.26 14.10
C ARG A 24 -5.02 1.60 14.76
N MET A 25 -4.55 1.82 16.00
CA MET A 25 -4.59 3.15 16.61
C MET A 25 -3.76 4.15 15.82
N LEU A 26 -2.53 3.78 15.43
CA LEU A 26 -1.68 4.62 14.58
C LEU A 26 -2.35 4.89 13.23
N ALA A 27 -2.89 3.86 12.57
CA ALA A 27 -3.60 3.97 11.31
C ALA A 27 -4.81 4.92 11.40
N LYS A 28 -5.66 4.78 12.42
CA LYS A 28 -6.82 5.67 12.63
C LYS A 28 -6.41 7.12 12.81
N ARG A 29 -5.35 7.36 13.62
CA ARG A 29 -4.82 8.71 13.83
C ARG A 29 -4.31 9.31 12.52
N LEU A 30 -3.57 8.52 11.73
CA LEU A 30 -3.02 8.95 10.46
C LEU A 30 -4.11 9.27 9.44
N LEU A 31 -5.12 8.39 9.27
CA LEU A 31 -6.21 8.64 8.33
C LEU A 31 -7.03 9.88 8.74
N LYS A 32 -7.33 10.06 10.04
CA LYS A 32 -8.02 11.27 10.53
C LYS A 32 -7.26 12.55 10.20
N ALA A 33 -5.95 12.53 10.37
CA ALA A 33 -5.10 13.66 9.99
C ALA A 33 -5.19 13.98 8.50
N LEU A 34 -5.05 12.99 7.64
CA LEU A 34 -5.12 13.14 6.19
C LEU A 34 -6.50 13.59 5.72
N GLU A 35 -7.58 12.98 6.20
CA GLU A 35 -8.96 13.35 5.83
C GLU A 35 -9.29 14.78 6.28
N SER A 36 -8.81 15.24 7.44
CA SER A 36 -9.04 16.60 7.94
C SER A 36 -8.47 17.70 7.03
N CYS A 37 -7.49 17.36 6.21
CA CYS A 37 -6.88 18.27 5.24
C CYS A 37 -7.52 18.20 3.83
N GLY A 38 -8.52 17.34 3.63
CA GLY A 38 -9.17 17.23 2.34
C GLY A 38 -8.28 16.62 1.24
N VAL A 39 -7.34 15.75 1.59
CA VAL A 39 -6.41 15.13 0.61
C VAL A 39 -7.08 14.12 -0.32
N GLY A 40 -8.39 13.91 -0.19
CA GLY A 40 -9.15 12.96 -1.00
C GLY A 40 -9.28 11.59 -0.34
N TYR A 41 -9.51 10.56 -1.15
CA TYR A 41 -9.75 9.22 -0.64
C TYR A 41 -8.45 8.53 -0.24
N VAL A 42 -8.33 8.19 1.03
CA VAL A 42 -7.16 7.55 1.62
C VAL A 42 -7.55 6.25 2.31
N VAL A 43 -6.69 5.25 2.21
CA VAL A 43 -6.90 3.92 2.82
C VAL A 43 -5.65 3.45 3.55
N ILE A 44 -5.84 2.60 4.56
CA ILE A 44 -4.78 1.71 5.06
C ILE A 44 -4.86 0.41 4.29
N HIS A 45 -3.73 -0.15 3.88
CA HIS A 45 -3.70 -1.43 3.20
C HIS A 45 -2.71 -2.42 3.83
N GLY A 46 -2.74 -3.67 3.37
CA GLY A 46 -1.82 -4.69 3.85
C GLY A 46 -2.21 -5.32 5.19
N SER A 47 -1.24 -5.67 6.01
CA SER A 47 -1.44 -6.46 7.24
C SER A 47 -2.33 -5.79 8.26
N VAL A 48 -2.27 -4.46 8.40
CA VAL A 48 -3.12 -3.70 9.33
C VAL A 48 -4.59 -3.75 8.93
N ALA A 49 -4.88 -3.71 7.64
CA ALA A 49 -6.24 -3.83 7.12
C ALA A 49 -6.77 -5.27 7.27
N ARG A 50 -5.95 -6.27 6.94
CA ARG A 50 -6.31 -7.69 7.05
C ARG A 50 -6.37 -8.19 8.49
N GLY A 51 -5.44 -7.72 9.34
CA GLY A 51 -5.27 -8.12 10.74
C GLY A 51 -4.15 -9.12 10.99
N ASP A 52 -3.42 -9.58 9.96
CA ASP A 52 -2.30 -10.52 10.09
C ASP A 52 -0.96 -9.85 10.43
N VAL A 53 -1.02 -8.84 11.30
CA VAL A 53 0.15 -8.06 11.74
C VAL A 53 1.16 -8.87 12.54
N GLU A 54 2.41 -8.45 12.44
CA GLU A 54 3.54 -8.85 13.28
C GLU A 54 4.14 -7.58 13.91
N GLU A 55 5.15 -7.72 14.77
CA GLU A 55 5.77 -6.57 15.47
C GLU A 55 6.37 -5.55 14.49
N ASP A 56 7.01 -6.05 13.44
CA ASP A 56 7.67 -5.31 12.37
C ASP A 56 6.73 -4.91 11.20
N SER A 57 5.41 -5.07 11.37
CA SER A 57 4.46 -4.67 10.32
C SER A 57 4.36 -3.16 10.21
N ASP A 58 4.40 -2.67 8.99
CA ASP A 58 4.25 -1.26 8.66
C ASP A 58 2.77 -0.81 8.72
N VAL A 59 2.56 0.49 8.90
CA VAL A 59 1.26 1.17 8.78
C VAL A 59 1.27 1.96 7.47
N ASP A 60 0.81 1.31 6.40
CA ASP A 60 0.82 1.84 5.05
C ASP A 60 -0.48 2.58 4.72
N ALA A 61 -0.45 3.91 4.71
CA ALA A 61 -1.53 4.74 4.18
C ALA A 61 -1.30 5.03 2.70
N ALA A 62 -2.35 4.94 1.90
CA ALA A 62 -2.28 5.22 0.47
C ALA A 62 -3.37 6.17 0.03
N LEU A 63 -2.99 7.27 -0.62
CA LEU A 63 -3.92 8.08 -1.38
C LEU A 63 -4.22 7.34 -2.69
N LEU A 64 -5.48 7.31 -3.09
CA LEU A 64 -5.90 6.64 -4.34
C LEU A 64 -6.08 7.61 -5.50
N GLU A 65 -5.92 8.90 -5.23
CA GLU A 65 -5.98 9.98 -6.20
C GLU A 65 -4.71 10.85 -6.12
N PRO A 66 -4.24 11.41 -7.24
CA PRO A 66 -3.05 12.26 -7.24
C PRO A 66 -3.28 13.52 -6.39
N ARG A 67 -2.25 13.87 -5.65
CA ARG A 67 -2.17 15.12 -4.88
C ARG A 67 -0.75 15.67 -4.93
N SER A 68 -0.58 16.97 -4.66
CA SER A 68 0.75 17.54 -4.45
C SER A 68 1.37 16.92 -3.18
N PRO A 69 2.53 16.26 -3.28
CA PRO A 69 3.20 15.71 -2.11
C PRO A 69 3.54 16.77 -1.05
N SER A 70 3.97 17.97 -1.44
CA SER A 70 4.24 19.05 -0.49
C SER A 70 2.99 19.49 0.28
N MET A 71 1.81 19.44 -0.34
CA MET A 71 0.54 19.69 0.36
C MET A 71 0.24 18.60 1.38
N VAL A 72 0.55 17.35 1.06
CA VAL A 72 0.39 16.23 2.00
C VAL A 72 1.37 16.35 3.16
N VAL A 73 2.63 16.71 2.90
CA VAL A 73 3.64 17.00 3.95
C VAL A 73 3.14 18.09 4.87
N LEU A 74 2.73 19.26 4.34
CA LEU A 74 2.22 20.37 5.12
C LEU A 74 1.00 19.97 5.98
N CYS A 75 0.12 19.15 5.43
CA CYS A 75 -1.04 18.60 6.15
C CYS A 75 -0.59 17.77 7.36
N LEU A 76 0.32 16.82 7.15
CA LEU A 76 0.85 15.95 8.19
C LEU A 76 1.54 16.75 9.31
N GLU A 77 2.37 17.74 8.95
CA GLU A 77 3.04 18.60 9.91
C GLU A 77 2.04 19.43 10.74
N ARG A 78 1.00 19.99 10.11
CA ARG A 78 -0.08 20.70 10.83
C ARG A 78 -0.86 19.80 11.78
N ALA A 79 -0.98 18.51 11.45
CA ALA A 79 -1.59 17.51 12.32
C ALA A 79 -0.65 16.99 13.43
N GLY A 80 0.58 17.55 13.52
CA GLY A 80 1.56 17.23 14.55
C GLY A 80 2.43 16.01 14.24
N TYR A 81 2.46 15.55 12.98
CA TYR A 81 3.44 14.56 12.54
C TYR A 81 4.76 15.23 12.20
N ARG A 82 5.85 14.54 12.48
CA ARG A 82 7.16 14.90 11.95
C ARG A 82 7.39 14.06 10.69
N VAL A 83 7.85 14.71 9.61
CA VAL A 83 8.26 14.02 8.38
C VAL A 83 9.77 13.81 8.44
N TYR A 84 10.22 12.57 8.28
CA TYR A 84 11.63 12.17 8.39
C TYR A 84 12.30 12.03 7.04
N GLY A 85 11.54 11.77 5.98
CA GLY A 85 12.08 11.63 4.64
C GLY A 85 10.99 11.39 3.61
N ALA A 86 11.39 11.41 2.35
CA ALA A 86 10.54 11.03 1.25
C ALA A 86 11.34 10.38 0.14
N THR A 87 10.77 9.36 -0.52
CA THR A 87 11.38 8.69 -1.68
C THR A 87 10.42 8.71 -2.86
N LEU A 88 10.89 9.17 -4.02
CA LEU A 88 10.15 9.08 -5.27
C LEU A 88 10.44 7.73 -5.93
N VAL A 89 9.37 6.98 -6.21
CA VAL A 89 9.46 5.63 -6.77
C VAL A 89 8.60 5.51 -8.01
N GLN A 90 9.19 4.92 -9.06
CA GLN A 90 8.45 4.40 -10.22
C GLN A 90 8.96 2.97 -10.49
N PRO A 91 8.16 1.93 -10.21
CA PRO A 91 8.62 0.54 -10.31
C PRO A 91 9.07 0.13 -11.70
N THR A 92 8.32 0.55 -12.72
CA THR A 92 8.65 0.37 -14.15
C THR A 92 8.17 1.60 -14.94
N PRO A 93 8.63 1.84 -16.17
CA PRO A 93 8.20 2.99 -16.96
C PRO A 93 6.69 3.12 -17.21
N VAL A 94 5.93 2.03 -17.07
CA VAL A 94 4.48 2.01 -17.28
C VAL A 94 3.67 2.22 -16.01
N HIS A 95 4.27 2.01 -14.84
CA HIS A 95 3.60 2.25 -13.57
C HIS A 95 3.50 3.74 -13.22
N SER A 96 2.51 4.07 -12.43
CA SER A 96 2.34 5.43 -11.89
C SER A 96 3.45 5.75 -10.90
N PRO A 97 4.20 6.85 -11.07
CA PRO A 97 5.17 7.29 -10.07
C PRO A 97 4.44 7.72 -8.80
N LYS A 98 5.07 7.44 -7.65
CA LYS A 98 4.56 7.76 -6.31
C LYS A 98 5.66 8.38 -5.47
N VAL A 99 5.27 9.20 -4.50
CA VAL A 99 6.14 9.62 -3.41
C VAL A 99 5.71 8.88 -2.16
N TYR A 100 6.66 8.25 -1.49
CA TYR A 100 6.51 7.67 -0.16
C TYR A 100 7.03 8.65 0.86
N ILE A 101 6.22 9.01 1.85
CA ILE A 101 6.54 9.96 2.91
C ILE A 101 6.65 9.18 4.20
N TYR A 102 7.79 9.26 4.90
CA TYR A 102 8.09 8.53 6.13
C TYR A 102 7.86 9.40 7.35
N LEU A 103 7.10 8.87 8.33
CA LEU A 103 6.65 9.62 9.50
C LEU A 103 7.39 9.25 10.79
N ASP A 104 8.31 8.33 10.70
CA ASP A 104 9.22 7.92 11.78
C ASP A 104 10.56 7.44 11.20
N PRO A 105 11.63 7.36 12.06
CA PRO A 105 12.97 6.98 11.60
C PRO A 105 13.08 5.52 11.14
N ASP A 106 12.19 4.65 11.63
CA ASP A 106 12.19 3.22 11.35
C ASP A 106 11.29 2.88 10.16
N GLU A 107 10.69 3.90 9.51
CA GLU A 107 9.79 3.79 8.36
C GLU A 107 8.57 2.90 8.64
N GLU A 108 8.12 2.87 9.91
CA GLU A 108 6.96 2.09 10.34
C GLU A 108 5.64 2.70 9.84
N GLN A 109 5.58 4.03 9.71
CA GLN A 109 4.40 4.75 9.23
C GLN A 109 4.71 5.44 7.91
N ILE A 110 4.03 5.03 6.85
CA ILE A 110 4.30 5.47 5.50
C ILE A 110 3.01 6.01 4.86
N VAL A 111 3.15 7.12 4.13
CA VAL A 111 2.07 7.66 3.29
C VAL A 111 2.50 7.62 1.84
N SER A 112 1.83 6.86 1.00
CA SER A 112 2.08 6.82 -0.43
C SER A 112 1.15 7.77 -1.19
N VAL A 113 1.74 8.67 -1.98
CA VAL A 113 1.05 9.71 -2.76
C VAL A 113 1.30 9.47 -4.24
N PRO A 114 0.30 9.08 -5.04
CA PRO A 114 0.46 8.96 -6.48
C PRO A 114 0.61 10.35 -7.11
N LEU A 115 1.54 10.49 -8.05
CA LEU A 115 1.78 11.73 -8.77
C LEU A 115 0.87 11.91 -9.99
N VAL A 116 0.29 10.81 -10.47
CA VAL A 116 -0.64 10.75 -11.60
C VAL A 116 -1.77 9.79 -11.27
N GLU A 117 -2.85 9.81 -12.04
CA GLU A 117 -3.93 8.84 -11.89
C GLU A 117 -3.40 7.41 -11.92
N LEU A 118 -3.82 6.62 -10.95
CA LEU A 118 -3.51 5.20 -10.89
C LEU A 118 -4.26 4.45 -11.99
N GLU A 119 -3.56 3.56 -12.68
CA GLU A 119 -4.20 2.64 -13.61
C GLU A 119 -5.20 1.71 -12.89
N PRO A 120 -6.23 1.21 -13.59
CA PRO A 120 -7.20 0.30 -12.96
C PRO A 120 -6.55 -0.87 -12.22
N VAL A 121 -5.48 -1.47 -12.80
CA VAL A 121 -4.74 -2.58 -12.19
C VAL A 121 -4.01 -2.15 -10.92
N GLU A 122 -3.54 -0.91 -10.83
CA GLU A 122 -2.90 -0.37 -9.64
C GLU A 122 -3.92 -0.07 -8.53
N LYS A 123 -5.13 0.36 -8.89
CA LYS A 123 -6.24 0.52 -7.93
C LYS A 123 -6.72 -0.85 -7.41
N GLU A 124 -6.78 -1.85 -8.27
CA GLU A 124 -7.12 -3.23 -7.87
C GLU A 124 -6.08 -3.83 -6.92
N PHE A 125 -4.81 -3.42 -7.00
CA PHE A 125 -3.75 -3.88 -6.08
C PHE A 125 -4.10 -3.60 -4.61
N TYR A 126 -4.71 -2.46 -4.29
CA TYR A 126 -5.11 -2.16 -2.90
C TYR A 126 -6.19 -3.12 -2.40
N ARG A 127 -7.16 -3.47 -3.24
CA ARG A 127 -8.14 -4.52 -2.90
C ARG A 127 -7.49 -5.90 -2.79
N PHE A 128 -6.55 -6.21 -3.69
CA PHE A 128 -5.79 -7.45 -3.63
C PHE A 128 -5.00 -7.58 -2.33
N SER A 129 -4.35 -6.52 -1.87
CA SER A 129 -3.60 -6.50 -0.61
C SER A 129 -4.49 -6.44 0.63
N GLY A 130 -5.78 -6.16 0.47
CA GLY A 130 -6.73 -5.82 1.53
C GLY A 130 -6.56 -4.36 1.96
N CYS A 131 -7.63 -3.56 1.89
CA CYS A 131 -7.60 -2.15 2.31
C CYS A 131 -8.87 -1.76 3.07
N LEU A 132 -8.72 -0.77 3.96
CA LEU A 132 -9.79 -0.17 4.77
C LEU A 132 -9.66 1.35 4.77
N ASP A 133 -10.77 2.03 4.68
CA ASP A 133 -10.89 3.46 5.00
C ASP A 133 -11.00 3.68 6.52
N LEU A 134 -11.08 4.95 6.92
CA LEU A 134 -11.22 5.32 8.33
C LEU A 134 -12.46 4.68 8.97
N ARG A 135 -13.59 4.69 8.26
CA ARG A 135 -14.83 4.10 8.76
C ARG A 135 -14.68 2.61 9.05
N GLY A 136 -14.12 1.84 8.11
CA GLY A 136 -13.85 0.41 8.31
C GLY A 136 -12.93 0.14 9.49
N LEU A 137 -11.91 0.98 9.70
CA LEU A 137 -11.04 0.89 10.88
C LEU A 137 -11.78 1.21 12.19
N GLU A 138 -12.67 2.22 12.21
CA GLU A 138 -13.47 2.59 13.38
C GLU A 138 -14.46 1.52 13.76
N GLU A 139 -15.09 0.88 12.78
CA GLU A 139 -15.99 -0.27 12.95
C GLU A 139 -15.25 -1.55 13.39
N GLY A 140 -13.91 -1.54 13.42
CA GLY A 140 -13.10 -2.71 13.79
C GLY A 140 -13.07 -3.80 12.71
N ALA A 141 -13.48 -3.48 11.48
CA ALA A 141 -13.52 -4.42 10.38
C ALA A 141 -12.12 -4.99 10.06
N ARG A 142 -12.07 -6.23 9.60
CA ARG A 142 -10.90 -6.84 8.97
C ARG A 142 -11.34 -7.39 7.60
N VAL A 143 -10.50 -7.21 6.60
CA VAL A 143 -10.82 -7.57 5.22
C VAL A 143 -9.90 -8.67 4.72
N PRO A 144 -10.36 -9.52 3.79
CA PRO A 144 -9.48 -10.48 3.14
C PRO A 144 -8.47 -9.75 2.25
N GLY A 145 -7.34 -10.38 1.99
CA GLY A 145 -6.31 -9.90 1.07
C GLY A 145 -5.11 -10.82 1.05
N VAL A 146 -4.20 -10.56 0.12
CA VAL A 146 -3.00 -11.41 -0.06
C VAL A 146 -1.77 -10.74 0.56
N ASN A 147 -0.99 -11.54 1.31
CA ASN A 147 0.26 -11.10 1.91
C ASN A 147 1.48 -11.30 0.98
N LYS A 148 2.65 -10.79 1.42
CA LYS A 148 3.93 -10.92 0.69
C LYS A 148 4.38 -12.39 0.49
N ARG A 149 3.83 -13.34 1.28
CA ARG A 149 4.09 -14.79 1.16
C ARG A 149 3.21 -15.51 0.13
N LEU A 150 2.35 -14.78 -0.59
CA LEU A 150 1.34 -15.31 -1.51
C LEU A 150 0.32 -16.23 -0.81
N MET A 151 -0.09 -15.83 0.39
CA MET A 151 -1.20 -16.42 1.11
C MET A 151 -2.39 -15.46 1.09
N LEU A 152 -3.56 -15.93 0.69
CA LEU A 152 -4.82 -15.25 0.93
C LEU A 152 -5.14 -15.37 2.41
N ILE A 153 -5.30 -14.24 3.07
CA ILE A 153 -5.65 -14.11 4.47
C ILE A 153 -7.16 -13.87 4.56
N GLU A 154 -7.87 -14.80 5.21
CA GLU A 154 -9.30 -14.70 5.49
C GLU A 154 -9.49 -14.45 6.99
N PRO A 155 -9.87 -13.24 7.42
CA PRO A 155 -10.08 -12.94 8.84
C PRO A 155 -11.15 -13.83 9.49
N THR A 156 -10.89 -14.30 10.70
CA THR A 156 -11.84 -15.04 11.55
C THR A 156 -11.94 -14.38 12.92
N PRO A 157 -12.97 -14.64 13.73
CA PRO A 157 -13.06 -14.07 15.07
C PRO A 157 -11.85 -14.36 15.97
N ARG A 158 -11.14 -15.48 15.73
CA ARG A 158 -9.98 -15.91 16.54
C ARG A 158 -8.63 -15.61 15.92
N GLY A 159 -8.59 -15.11 14.67
CA GLY A 159 -7.34 -14.89 13.93
C GLY A 159 -7.61 -14.82 12.42
N HIS A 160 -7.04 -15.72 11.64
CA HIS A 160 -7.31 -15.82 10.20
C HIS A 160 -7.11 -17.25 9.67
N ILE A 161 -7.55 -17.48 8.43
CA ILE A 161 -7.21 -18.65 7.66
C ILE A 161 -6.24 -18.22 6.56
N GLU A 162 -5.14 -18.96 6.39
CA GLU A 162 -4.19 -18.81 5.29
C GLU A 162 -4.50 -19.79 4.17
N ILE A 163 -4.66 -19.30 2.94
CA ILE A 163 -4.91 -20.12 1.75
C ILE A 163 -3.84 -19.79 0.71
N PRO A 164 -3.08 -20.77 0.20
CA PRO A 164 -2.11 -20.53 -0.86
C PRO A 164 -2.75 -19.88 -2.09
N VAL A 165 -2.14 -18.82 -2.63
CA VAL A 165 -2.59 -18.18 -3.87
C VAL A 165 -2.23 -19.01 -5.08
N VAL A 166 -0.99 -19.55 -5.09
CA VAL A 166 -0.50 -20.39 -6.20
C VAL A 166 -1.34 -21.67 -6.29
N GLY A 167 -1.92 -21.90 -7.45
CA GLY A 167 -2.88 -22.98 -7.71
C GLY A 167 -4.34 -22.65 -7.35
N ASN A 168 -4.60 -21.47 -6.75
CA ASN A 168 -5.94 -21.00 -6.40
C ASN A 168 -6.25 -19.61 -6.96
N GLU A 169 -5.51 -19.14 -7.98
CA GLU A 169 -5.54 -17.76 -8.48
C GLU A 169 -6.96 -17.32 -8.87
N GLY A 170 -7.70 -18.20 -9.55
CA GLY A 170 -9.07 -17.89 -9.95
C GLY A 170 -10.05 -17.78 -8.76
N TYR A 171 -9.84 -18.53 -7.69
CA TYR A 171 -10.60 -18.38 -6.45
C TYR A 171 -10.27 -17.05 -5.78
N VAL A 172 -8.98 -16.73 -5.64
CA VAL A 172 -8.49 -15.49 -5.02
C VAL A 172 -9.04 -14.27 -5.76
N ALA A 173 -8.98 -14.25 -7.09
CA ALA A 173 -9.52 -13.18 -7.91
C ALA A 173 -11.01 -12.93 -7.63
N ARG A 174 -11.82 -13.98 -7.63
CA ARG A 174 -13.27 -13.86 -7.33
C ARG A 174 -13.51 -13.42 -5.89
N ARG A 175 -12.76 -13.98 -4.94
CA ARG A 175 -12.93 -13.68 -3.51
C ARG A 175 -12.64 -12.24 -3.17
N LEU A 176 -11.63 -11.65 -3.81
CA LEU A 176 -11.21 -10.26 -3.60
C LEU A 176 -11.89 -9.26 -4.55
N GLY A 177 -12.65 -9.73 -5.54
CA GLY A 177 -13.29 -8.87 -6.53
C GLY A 177 -12.27 -8.11 -7.39
N VAL A 178 -11.17 -8.78 -7.76
CA VAL A 178 -10.11 -8.23 -8.61
C VAL A 178 -9.96 -9.05 -9.89
N SER A 179 -9.34 -8.46 -10.91
CA SER A 179 -9.03 -9.18 -12.15
C SER A 179 -8.01 -10.30 -11.90
N ILE A 180 -8.13 -11.39 -12.66
CA ILE A 180 -7.14 -12.48 -12.61
C ILE A 180 -5.74 -11.99 -12.96
N ASN A 181 -5.63 -10.97 -13.80
CA ASN A 181 -4.36 -10.40 -14.21
C ASN A 181 -3.58 -9.82 -13.03
N VAL A 182 -4.25 -9.10 -12.11
CA VAL A 182 -3.61 -8.58 -10.90
C VAL A 182 -3.04 -9.72 -10.06
N VAL A 183 -3.78 -10.81 -9.89
CA VAL A 183 -3.31 -11.97 -9.12
C VAL A 183 -2.08 -12.59 -9.77
N LEU A 184 -2.15 -12.86 -11.09
CA LEU A 184 -1.04 -13.47 -11.84
C LEU A 184 0.20 -12.58 -11.86
N ASP A 185 0.04 -11.26 -12.04
CA ASP A 185 1.16 -10.32 -12.02
C ASP A 185 1.84 -10.28 -10.64
N ARG A 186 1.06 -10.32 -9.56
CA ARG A 186 1.62 -10.38 -8.21
C ARG A 186 2.33 -11.71 -7.92
N VAL A 187 1.75 -12.84 -8.37
CA VAL A 187 2.43 -14.14 -8.27
C VAL A 187 3.77 -14.09 -8.98
N ARG A 188 3.82 -13.63 -10.23
CA ARG A 188 5.07 -13.51 -11.00
C ARG A 188 6.08 -12.58 -10.31
N ALA A 189 5.64 -11.39 -9.87
CA ALA A 189 6.52 -10.41 -9.25
C ALA A 189 7.13 -10.93 -7.94
N LEU A 190 6.33 -11.55 -7.07
CA LEU A 190 6.80 -12.05 -5.78
C LEU A 190 7.62 -13.34 -5.91
N THR A 191 7.30 -14.22 -6.88
CA THR A 191 8.10 -15.40 -7.19
C THR A 191 9.47 -14.99 -7.71
N ARG A 192 9.53 -14.10 -8.70
CA ARG A 192 10.80 -13.56 -9.22
C ARG A 192 11.66 -12.94 -8.12
N ARG A 193 11.04 -12.13 -7.23
CA ARG A 193 11.77 -11.52 -6.09
C ARG A 193 12.38 -12.56 -5.16
N ARG A 194 11.76 -13.72 -4.98
CA ARG A 194 12.31 -14.82 -4.17
C ARG A 194 13.46 -15.54 -4.86
N GLU A 195 13.40 -15.72 -6.17
CA GLU A 195 14.38 -16.46 -6.97
C GLU A 195 15.59 -15.62 -7.35
N GLU A 196 15.37 -14.39 -7.78
CA GLU A 196 16.40 -13.49 -8.33
C GLU A 196 16.84 -12.39 -7.35
N GLY A 197 16.14 -12.25 -6.20
CA GLY A 197 16.36 -11.14 -5.28
C GLY A 197 15.72 -9.83 -5.74
N HIS A 198 16.17 -8.70 -5.18
CA HIS A 198 15.69 -7.37 -5.56
C HIS A 198 16.26 -6.99 -6.93
N THR A 199 15.44 -7.08 -7.98
CA THR A 199 15.71 -6.37 -9.23
C THR A 199 15.38 -4.90 -9.00
N GLY A 200 16.31 -3.98 -9.21
CA GLY A 200 16.13 -2.54 -8.94
C GLY A 200 14.85 -1.96 -9.56
N LEU A 201 14.36 -0.89 -8.98
CA LEU A 201 13.23 -0.13 -9.51
C LEU A 201 13.70 0.75 -10.67
N PHE A 202 12.78 1.10 -11.58
CA PHE A 202 13.10 1.99 -12.71
C PHE A 202 13.53 3.37 -12.22
N ILE A 203 12.82 3.93 -11.24
CA ILE A 203 13.23 5.12 -10.49
C ILE A 203 13.03 4.82 -9.01
N GLU A 204 14.05 5.07 -8.24
CA GLU A 204 14.05 5.10 -6.78
C GLU A 204 15.06 6.15 -6.34
N MET A 205 14.58 7.23 -5.77
CA MET A 205 15.44 8.32 -5.33
C MET A 205 14.88 9.02 -4.10
N ASP A 206 15.73 9.24 -3.12
CA ASP A 206 15.40 10.07 -1.98
C ASP A 206 15.26 11.51 -2.43
N VAL A 207 14.24 12.18 -1.93
CA VAL A 207 13.93 13.56 -2.24
C VAL A 207 13.81 14.38 -0.96
N ASP A 208 14.30 15.61 -1.02
CA ASP A 208 14.08 16.55 0.08
C ASP A 208 12.58 16.87 0.21
N VAL A 209 12.04 16.69 1.41
CA VAL A 209 10.59 16.81 1.69
C VAL A 209 10.01 18.18 1.39
N TYR A 210 10.84 19.23 1.37
CA TYR A 210 10.43 20.61 1.07
C TYR A 210 10.69 21.01 -0.39
N SER A 211 11.27 20.13 -1.19
CA SER A 211 11.57 20.38 -2.61
C SER A 211 11.15 19.26 -3.55
N ILE A 212 10.16 18.45 -3.16
CA ILE A 212 9.68 17.28 -3.93
C ILE A 212 9.26 17.70 -5.35
N GLU A 213 8.51 18.79 -5.51
CA GLU A 213 8.08 19.28 -6.81
C GLU A 213 9.24 19.76 -7.69
N ALA A 214 10.35 20.21 -7.08
CA ALA A 214 11.56 20.55 -7.84
C ALA A 214 12.21 19.27 -8.41
N ALA A 215 12.33 18.22 -7.61
CA ALA A 215 12.83 16.92 -8.07
C ALA A 215 11.94 16.31 -9.18
N ILE A 216 10.62 16.43 -9.05
CA ILE A 216 9.68 16.00 -10.10
C ILE A 216 9.92 16.77 -11.40
N ARG A 217 10.07 18.12 -11.34
CA ARG A 217 10.36 18.93 -12.54
C ARG A 217 11.71 18.58 -13.18
N GLU A 218 12.71 18.21 -12.38
CA GLU A 218 14.00 17.76 -12.89
C GLU A 218 13.86 16.43 -13.64
N LEU A 219 13.18 15.44 -13.05
CA LEU A 219 12.85 14.18 -13.71
C LEU A 219 12.06 14.38 -15.02
N CYS A 220 11.13 15.33 -15.03
CA CYS A 220 10.41 15.69 -16.27
C CYS A 220 11.35 16.19 -17.38
N ARG A 221 12.43 16.89 -17.02
CA ARG A 221 13.42 17.37 -17.99
C ARG A 221 14.38 16.29 -18.45
N GLU A 222 14.88 15.49 -17.52
CA GLU A 222 15.99 14.57 -17.77
C GLU A 222 15.55 13.16 -18.18
N ASN A 223 14.45 12.65 -17.64
CA ASN A 223 14.01 11.29 -17.90
C ASN A 223 12.84 11.24 -18.90
N ARG A 224 13.15 10.81 -20.14
CA ARG A 224 12.16 10.73 -21.23
C ARG A 224 10.98 9.82 -20.91
N LEU A 225 11.22 8.65 -20.30
CA LEU A 225 10.17 7.67 -20.00
C LEU A 225 9.28 8.14 -18.85
N PHE A 226 9.88 8.74 -17.82
CA PHE A 226 9.11 9.40 -16.74
C PHE A 226 8.22 10.51 -17.33
N ARG A 227 8.79 11.42 -18.14
CA ARG A 227 8.04 12.48 -18.79
C ARG A 227 6.88 11.93 -19.63
N GLN A 228 7.11 10.90 -20.42
CA GLN A 228 6.06 10.30 -21.27
C GLN A 228 4.89 9.76 -20.44
N ARG A 229 5.15 9.20 -19.28
CA ARG A 229 4.09 8.72 -18.35
C ARG A 229 3.41 9.90 -17.66
N ALA A 230 4.18 10.83 -17.15
CA ALA A 230 3.72 11.97 -16.36
C ALA A 230 2.93 13.01 -17.19
N SER A 231 3.36 13.29 -18.42
CA SER A 231 2.69 14.27 -19.30
C SER A 231 1.28 13.85 -19.72
N ARG A 232 0.98 12.55 -19.78
CA ARG A 232 -0.38 12.07 -20.06
C ARG A 232 -1.40 12.53 -19.00
N HIS A 233 -0.94 12.91 -17.84
CA HIS A 233 -1.74 13.33 -16.69
C HIS A 233 -1.45 14.78 -16.28
N GLY A 234 -0.74 15.55 -17.11
CA GLY A 234 -0.47 16.97 -16.86
C GLY A 234 0.53 17.27 -15.76
N LEU A 235 1.34 16.29 -15.32
CA LEU A 235 2.36 16.47 -14.28
C LEU A 235 3.63 17.15 -14.83
N CYS A 236 4.01 16.86 -16.05
CA CYS A 236 5.07 17.51 -16.83
C CYS A 236 4.43 18.37 -17.91
#